data_95ecbed5b244a33afcf6aaa5303b12c1
#
_entry.id   95ecbed5b244a33afcf6aaa5303b12c1
#
_cell.length_a   1.000
_cell.length_b   1.000
_cell.length_c   1.000
_cell.angle_alpha   90.00
_cell.angle_beta   90.00
_cell.angle_gamma   90.00
#
_symmetry.space_group_name_H-M   'P 1'
#
loop_
_entity.id
_entity.type
_entity.pdbx_description
1 polymer ?
#
loop_
_entity_poly.entity_id
_entity_poly.type
_entity_poly.pdbx_seq_one_letter_code
_entity_poly.pdbx_strand_id
1 'polypeptide(L)'
;MSPDSYGRRQGPSFNRDDIPWDEISFWLTRVLLAALALVVLLAVMSMFYRIDASDEGVILRFGKKVDTAMPGLHWKLPWPIDKVYKVPVQRIQVMEFGFATQSAGRRTRYAETSKDDLGVAEMLTGDLNLGHVEWIVQYRVKDSGDYLFNVGGAEVAPWALMGGDEYEANPAVPDTIRDVSESAMRKLVGDSSIDYVLTIGRDQIAKDAETIIQQELDGFQAGVDIVTVKLQTTSPPTAKVQDAFQEVNRARQKKERVVNEAQGERNSKIPAARGAKDKAIAEAEGYQNRVVLETTGAVNAFLEQLIEYEKAPDVTRKRLYLEAMEKILRNVGNKTIIDDSVRGVVPLLDLNSDIDIPNTGEGR
;
A
#
# COMPACT_ATOMS: atom_id res chain seq x y z
N MET A 1 29.51 -72.83 91.61
CA MET A 1 28.94 -71.60 90.95
C MET A 1 29.49 -71.58 89.55
N SER A 2 28.68 -72.02 88.58
CA SER A 2 29.04 -72.09 87.17
C SER A 2 28.38 -70.99 86.43
N PRO A 3 29.05 -70.32 85.48
CA PRO A 3 28.39 -69.35 84.59
C PRO A 3 27.98 -70.03 83.27
N ASP A 4 26.89 -69.71 82.92
CA ASP A 4 26.01 -69.75 81.73
C ASP A 4 26.58 -70.08 80.39
N SER A 5 25.95 -71.09 79.76
CA SER A 5 26.02 -71.44 78.35
C SER A 5 25.17 -70.49 77.46
N TYR A 6 25.81 -69.59 76.77
CA TYR A 6 25.16 -68.84 75.66
C TYR A 6 25.01 -69.74 74.43
N GLY A 7 23.79 -70.18 74.14
CA GLY A 7 23.42 -70.87 72.92
C GLY A 7 23.59 -70.03 71.69
N ARG A 8 24.54 -70.35 70.81
CA ARG A 8 24.72 -69.75 69.49
C ARG A 8 23.53 -70.17 68.61
N ARG A 9 22.61 -69.26 68.30
CA ARG A 9 21.63 -69.51 67.26
C ARG A 9 22.36 -69.60 65.93
N GLN A 10 22.39 -70.76 65.32
CA GLN A 10 22.80 -71.01 63.95
C GLN A 10 21.72 -70.39 63.05
N GLY A 11 22.07 -69.34 62.30
CA GLY A 11 21.22 -68.82 61.24
C GLY A 11 20.99 -69.91 60.17
N PRO A 12 19.86 -69.76 59.39
CA PRO A 12 19.61 -70.77 58.35
C PRO A 12 20.75 -70.77 57.34
N SER A 13 21.38 -71.91 57.21
CA SER A 13 22.38 -72.18 56.22
C SER A 13 21.69 -72.28 54.86
N PHE A 14 21.89 -71.26 54.07
CA PHE A 14 21.43 -71.25 52.68
C PHE A 14 22.31 -72.23 51.89
N ASN A 15 21.78 -73.44 51.64
CA ASN A 15 22.44 -74.38 50.81
C ASN A 15 22.19 -74.04 49.33
N ARG A 16 23.22 -73.86 48.53
CA ARG A 16 23.19 -73.54 47.11
C ARG A 16 22.49 -74.60 46.27
N ASP A 17 22.40 -75.82 46.79
CA ASP A 17 21.83 -76.99 46.10
C ASP A 17 20.29 -77.07 46.20
N ASP A 18 19.65 -76.23 47.07
CA ASP A 18 18.20 -76.24 47.28
C ASP A 18 17.46 -75.19 46.32
N ILE A 19 18.20 -74.60 45.43
CA ILE A 19 17.57 -73.66 44.46
C ILE A 19 17.11 -74.47 43.24
N PRO A 20 15.81 -74.60 42.94
CA PRO A 20 15.29 -75.33 41.79
C PRO A 20 15.64 -74.57 40.48
N TRP A 21 16.88 -74.74 40.06
CA TRP A 21 17.39 -74.03 38.83
C TRP A 21 16.60 -74.41 37.58
N ASP A 22 16.03 -75.62 37.54
CA ASP A 22 15.23 -76.05 36.40
C ASP A 22 13.87 -75.26 36.28
N GLU A 23 13.20 -75.01 37.40
CA GLU A 23 11.99 -74.24 37.42
C GLU A 23 12.25 -72.71 37.14
N ILE A 24 13.34 -72.22 37.72
CA ILE A 24 13.74 -70.81 37.51
C ILE A 24 14.14 -70.58 36.06
N SER A 25 14.92 -71.54 35.48
CA SER A 25 15.31 -71.44 34.07
C SER A 25 14.10 -71.49 33.11
N PHE A 26 13.10 -72.32 33.43
CA PHE A 26 11.86 -72.45 32.67
C PHE A 26 11.02 -71.20 32.74
N TRP A 27 10.89 -70.54 33.89
CA TRP A 27 10.21 -69.27 34.05
C TRP A 27 10.99 -68.15 33.41
N LEU A 28 12.28 -68.11 33.52
CA LEU A 28 13.18 -67.11 32.94
C LEU A 28 13.13 -67.13 31.41
N THR A 29 13.11 -68.31 30.78
CA THR A 29 12.95 -68.47 29.34
C THR A 29 11.59 -68.04 28.87
N ARG A 30 10.49 -68.26 29.60
CA ARG A 30 9.15 -67.77 29.26
C ARG A 30 9.03 -66.25 29.40
N VAL A 31 9.58 -65.68 30.46
CA VAL A 31 9.63 -64.20 30.65
C VAL A 31 10.47 -63.58 29.56
N LEU A 32 11.58 -64.16 29.17
CA LEU A 32 12.41 -63.61 28.08
C LEU A 32 11.71 -63.71 26.72
N LEU A 33 11.00 -64.79 26.43
CA LEU A 33 10.18 -64.96 25.24
C LEU A 33 9.01 -63.98 25.23
N ALA A 34 8.34 -63.77 26.37
CA ALA A 34 7.27 -62.77 26.49
C ALA A 34 7.79 -61.33 26.31
N ALA A 35 8.94 -61.00 26.87
CA ALA A 35 9.62 -59.75 26.68
C ALA A 35 10.03 -59.50 25.20
N LEU A 36 10.58 -60.57 24.56
CA LEU A 36 10.91 -60.52 23.13
C LEU A 36 9.65 -60.29 22.26
N ALA A 37 8.57 -61.03 22.55
CA ALA A 37 7.29 -60.86 21.84
C ALA A 37 6.70 -59.46 22.02
N LEU A 38 6.82 -58.89 23.24
CA LEU A 38 6.41 -57.53 23.50
C LEU A 38 7.25 -56.50 22.72
N VAL A 39 8.57 -56.68 22.67
CA VAL A 39 9.46 -55.81 21.88
C VAL A 39 9.14 -55.89 20.39
N VAL A 40 8.88 -57.08 19.86
CA VAL A 40 8.46 -57.28 18.47
C VAL A 40 7.12 -56.63 18.22
N LEU A 41 6.15 -56.74 19.12
CA LEU A 41 4.85 -56.10 19.01
C LEU A 41 4.97 -54.57 19.00
N LEU A 42 5.77 -54.01 19.89
CA LEU A 42 6.02 -52.55 19.93
C LEU A 42 6.75 -52.11 18.68
N ALA A 43 7.71 -52.87 18.17
CA ALA A 43 8.37 -52.56 16.91
C ALA A 43 7.41 -52.54 15.72
N VAL A 44 6.48 -53.50 15.63
CA VAL A 44 5.45 -53.55 14.59
C VAL A 44 4.49 -52.36 14.71
N MET A 45 4.08 -52.02 15.92
CA MET A 45 3.21 -50.81 16.12
C MET A 45 3.92 -49.52 15.75
N SER A 46 5.23 -49.39 15.92
CA SER A 46 6.05 -48.25 15.55
C SER A 46 6.29 -48.13 14.05
N MET A 47 5.89 -49.12 13.24
CA MET A 47 6.05 -49.07 11.78
C MET A 47 5.04 -48.17 11.09
N PHE A 48 3.86 -47.93 11.69
CA PHE A 48 2.84 -47.10 11.11
C PHE A 48 2.97 -45.66 11.58
N TYR A 49 2.93 -44.70 10.61
CA TYR A 49 2.94 -43.28 10.91
C TYR A 49 2.02 -42.56 9.97
N ARG A 50 1.51 -41.42 10.44
CA ARG A 50 0.59 -40.53 9.68
C ARG A 50 1.30 -39.23 9.38
N ILE A 51 1.12 -38.75 8.14
CA ILE A 51 1.55 -37.43 7.68
C ILE A 51 0.28 -36.59 7.49
N ASP A 52 0.26 -35.38 8.03
CA ASP A 52 -0.85 -34.47 7.91
C ASP A 52 -0.94 -33.90 6.48
N ALA A 53 -2.13 -33.38 6.11
CA ALA A 53 -2.39 -32.91 4.75
C ALA A 53 -1.52 -31.71 4.32
N SER A 54 -0.96 -30.96 5.29
CA SER A 54 -0.09 -29.81 5.05
C SER A 54 1.39 -30.15 4.96
N ASP A 55 1.77 -31.39 5.30
CA ASP A 55 3.16 -31.76 5.52
C ASP A 55 3.61 -32.84 4.52
N GLU A 56 4.90 -32.91 4.27
CA GLU A 56 5.57 -34.01 3.59
C GLU A 56 6.53 -34.71 4.55
N GLY A 57 6.65 -36.04 4.42
CA GLY A 57 7.56 -36.84 5.24
C GLY A 57 8.80 -37.21 4.49
N VAL A 58 9.97 -36.76 4.94
CA VAL A 58 11.26 -37.22 4.40
C VAL A 58 11.76 -38.40 5.19
N ILE A 59 11.94 -39.54 4.52
CA ILE A 59 12.34 -40.80 5.13
C ILE A 59 13.88 -40.97 5.04
N LEU A 60 14.51 -41.06 6.20
CA LEU A 60 15.94 -41.32 6.28
C LEU A 60 16.18 -42.76 6.78
N ARG A 61 16.91 -43.55 6.01
CA ARG A 61 17.39 -44.85 6.39
C ARG A 61 18.86 -44.78 6.75
N PHE A 62 19.17 -45.04 8.02
CA PHE A 62 20.53 -44.90 8.57
C PHE A 62 21.17 -43.53 8.27
N GLY A 63 20.36 -42.45 8.26
CA GLY A 63 20.82 -41.08 7.98
C GLY A 63 20.89 -40.69 6.50
N LYS A 64 20.58 -41.61 5.55
CA LYS A 64 20.53 -41.30 4.13
C LYS A 64 19.07 -41.08 3.68
N LYS A 65 18.78 -39.99 2.97
CA LYS A 65 17.47 -39.77 2.33
C LYS A 65 17.18 -40.89 1.33
N VAL A 66 16.09 -41.60 1.53
CA VAL A 66 15.66 -42.72 0.67
C VAL A 66 14.43 -42.35 -0.13
N ASP A 67 13.46 -41.72 0.52
CA ASP A 67 12.18 -41.41 -0.11
C ASP A 67 11.50 -40.21 0.55
N THR A 68 10.50 -39.64 -0.14
CA THR A 68 9.64 -38.58 0.36
C THR A 68 8.19 -39.07 0.32
N ALA A 69 7.53 -39.12 1.47
CA ALA A 69 6.16 -39.59 1.60
C ALA A 69 5.18 -38.45 1.56
N MET A 70 4.15 -38.58 0.73
CA MET A 70 3.02 -37.61 0.62
C MET A 70 2.07 -37.73 1.84
N PRO A 71 1.13 -36.79 2.02
CA PRO A 71 0.13 -36.89 3.08
C PRO A 71 -0.63 -38.20 3.08
N GLY A 72 -0.84 -38.80 4.27
CA GLY A 72 -1.55 -40.05 4.41
C GLY A 72 -0.96 -40.98 5.46
N LEU A 73 -1.43 -42.22 5.45
CA LEU A 73 -0.92 -43.29 6.32
C LEU A 73 0.15 -44.07 5.56
N HIS A 74 1.35 -44.17 6.16
CA HIS A 74 2.51 -44.84 5.58
C HIS A 74 3.08 -45.83 6.59
N TRP A 75 3.94 -46.72 6.09
CA TRP A 75 4.70 -47.62 6.91
C TRP A 75 6.21 -47.39 6.75
N LYS A 76 6.96 -47.56 7.82
CA LYS A 76 8.41 -47.43 7.86
C LYS A 76 9.02 -48.59 8.59
N LEU A 77 10.32 -48.79 8.43
CA LEU A 77 11.05 -49.74 9.26
C LEU A 77 11.13 -49.23 10.72
N PRO A 78 11.11 -50.14 11.72
CA PRO A 78 11.13 -49.72 13.12
C PRO A 78 12.41 -48.95 13.44
N TRP A 79 12.28 -48.04 14.39
CA TRP A 79 13.44 -47.35 14.94
C TRP A 79 14.47 -48.39 15.45
N PRO A 80 15.80 -48.20 15.22
CA PRO A 80 16.51 -47.02 14.70
C PRO A 80 16.77 -47.00 13.19
N ILE A 81 16.19 -47.89 12.37
CA ILE A 81 16.51 -48.05 10.95
C ILE A 81 16.01 -46.84 10.15
N ASP A 82 14.70 -46.57 10.22
CA ASP A 82 14.08 -45.45 9.50
C ASP A 82 13.64 -44.32 10.46
N LYS A 83 13.99 -43.10 10.08
CA LYS A 83 13.51 -41.86 10.71
C LYS A 83 12.71 -41.07 9.69
N VAL A 84 11.60 -40.48 10.12
CA VAL A 84 10.75 -39.66 9.27
C VAL A 84 10.72 -38.24 9.81
N TYR A 85 11.02 -37.28 8.92
CA TYR A 85 10.96 -35.85 9.21
C TYR A 85 9.76 -35.25 8.49
N LYS A 86 8.84 -34.60 9.22
CA LYS A 86 7.68 -33.96 8.68
C LYS A 86 8.01 -32.50 8.40
N VAL A 87 7.85 -32.04 7.16
CA VAL A 87 8.14 -30.68 6.73
C VAL A 87 6.84 -30.03 6.26
N PRO A 88 6.46 -28.86 6.76
CA PRO A 88 5.24 -28.19 6.35
C PRO A 88 5.41 -27.51 4.99
N VAL A 89 4.97 -28.18 3.91
CA VAL A 89 5.16 -27.73 2.52
C VAL A 89 4.05 -26.76 2.10
N GLN A 90 2.83 -26.94 2.63
CA GLN A 90 1.68 -26.12 2.22
C GLN A 90 1.49 -24.88 3.08
N ARG A 91 2.15 -24.77 4.20
CA ARG A 91 2.05 -23.61 5.09
C ARG A 91 2.98 -22.48 4.61
N ILE A 92 2.41 -21.29 4.49
CA ILE A 92 3.21 -20.08 4.28
C ILE A 92 3.79 -19.68 5.63
N GLN A 93 5.09 -19.58 5.67
CA GLN A 93 5.85 -19.12 6.84
C GLN A 93 6.17 -17.63 6.67
N VAL A 94 6.17 -16.90 7.78
CA VAL A 94 6.43 -15.47 7.80
C VAL A 94 7.67 -15.21 8.64
N MET A 95 8.62 -14.51 8.05
CA MET A 95 9.83 -14.07 8.73
C MET A 95 9.79 -12.54 8.84
N GLU A 96 9.95 -12.03 10.04
CA GLU A 96 9.91 -10.61 10.37
C GLU A 96 11.32 -10.06 10.53
N PHE A 97 11.54 -8.83 10.05
CA PHE A 97 12.82 -8.15 10.08
C PHE A 97 12.67 -6.75 10.63
N GLY A 98 13.44 -6.42 11.68
CA GLY A 98 13.43 -5.13 12.32
C GLY A 98 12.33 -4.95 13.36
N PHE A 99 11.44 -5.92 13.48
CA PHE A 99 10.41 -5.97 14.51
C PHE A 99 10.07 -7.43 14.82
N ALA A 100 9.44 -7.66 15.96
CA ALA A 100 8.93 -8.98 16.33
C ALA A 100 7.48 -8.86 16.80
N THR A 101 6.61 -9.73 16.29
CA THR A 101 5.21 -9.79 16.69
C THR A 101 5.05 -10.67 17.92
N GLN A 102 4.67 -10.10 19.05
CA GLN A 102 4.44 -10.83 20.30
C GLN A 102 3.11 -11.59 20.29
N SER A 103 2.09 -11.07 19.61
CA SER A 103 0.77 -11.70 19.50
C SER A 103 0.07 -11.22 18.25
N ALA A 104 -0.18 -12.15 17.33
CA ALA A 104 -1.01 -11.91 16.14
C ALA A 104 -2.50 -12.08 16.52
N GLY A 105 -3.30 -11.02 16.39
CA GLY A 105 -4.72 -11.06 16.72
C GLY A 105 -5.45 -9.81 16.27
N ARG A 106 -6.67 -9.62 16.78
CA ARG A 106 -7.51 -8.43 16.48
C ARG A 106 -6.83 -7.09 16.83
N ARG A 107 -5.86 -7.12 17.73
CA ARG A 107 -4.88 -6.05 18.00
C ARG A 107 -3.52 -6.71 18.07
N THR A 108 -2.75 -6.57 17.01
CA THR A 108 -1.37 -7.05 16.97
C THR A 108 -0.55 -6.26 18.00
N ARG A 109 0.17 -6.97 18.86
CA ARG A 109 1.14 -6.37 19.78
C ARG A 109 2.52 -6.69 19.25
N TYR A 110 3.33 -5.65 19.11
CA TYR A 110 4.74 -5.79 18.79
C TYR A 110 5.53 -5.96 20.07
N ALA A 111 6.56 -6.77 20.05
CA ALA A 111 7.53 -6.88 21.15
C ALA A 111 8.34 -5.58 21.22
N GLU A 112 8.92 -5.29 22.38
CA GLU A 112 9.95 -4.26 22.46
C GLU A 112 11.11 -4.70 21.55
N THR A 113 11.47 -3.80 20.61
CA THR A 113 12.50 -4.08 19.61
C THR A 113 13.84 -4.35 20.29
N SER A 114 14.42 -5.52 20.07
CA SER A 114 15.72 -5.85 20.62
C SER A 114 16.81 -5.00 19.95
N LYS A 115 18.00 -4.90 20.57
CA LYS A 115 19.12 -4.19 19.93
C LYS A 115 19.56 -4.86 18.62
N ASP A 116 19.39 -6.17 18.52
CA ASP A 116 19.72 -6.93 17.34
C ASP A 116 18.72 -6.65 16.21
N ASP A 117 17.43 -6.55 16.51
CA ASP A 117 16.39 -6.18 15.56
C ASP A 117 16.58 -4.74 15.03
N LEU A 118 17.00 -3.80 15.89
CA LEU A 118 17.35 -2.44 15.46
C LEU A 118 18.51 -2.44 14.48
N GLY A 119 19.55 -3.24 14.74
CA GLY A 119 20.71 -3.37 13.83
C GLY A 119 20.34 -3.91 12.45
N VAL A 120 19.32 -4.76 12.36
CA VAL A 120 18.78 -5.27 11.10
C VAL A 120 17.95 -4.22 10.38
N ALA A 121 17.11 -3.47 11.11
CA ALA A 121 16.23 -2.46 10.53
C ALA A 121 16.95 -1.19 10.06
N GLU A 122 18.06 -0.82 10.71
CA GLU A 122 18.81 0.38 10.36
C GLU A 122 19.74 0.13 9.18
N MET A 123 19.48 0.80 8.07
CA MET A 123 20.21 0.65 6.82
C MET A 123 20.68 1.99 6.26
N LEU A 124 21.89 1.99 5.69
CA LEU A 124 22.43 3.13 4.99
C LEU A 124 21.97 3.11 3.53
N THR A 125 21.42 4.22 3.07
CA THR A 125 20.99 4.41 1.67
C THR A 125 22.14 4.92 0.79
N GLY A 126 22.00 4.85 -0.54
CA GLY A 126 23.02 5.28 -1.49
C GLY A 126 23.37 6.76 -1.44
N ASP A 127 22.48 7.59 -0.90
CA ASP A 127 22.70 9.01 -0.63
C ASP A 127 23.23 9.29 0.79
N LEU A 128 23.78 8.27 1.46
CA LEU A 128 24.41 8.32 2.77
C LEU A 128 23.48 8.77 3.91
N ASN A 129 22.19 8.53 3.76
CA ASN A 129 21.21 8.73 4.82
C ASN A 129 20.94 7.41 5.56
N LEU A 130 20.67 7.50 6.85
CA LEU A 130 20.24 6.34 7.64
C LEU A 130 18.72 6.22 7.59
N GLY A 131 18.21 5.07 7.13
CA GLY A 131 16.79 4.74 7.12
C GLY A 131 16.50 3.58 8.05
N HIS A 132 15.34 3.63 8.72
CA HIS A 132 14.79 2.51 9.46
C HIS A 132 13.78 1.80 8.54
N VAL A 133 14.09 0.57 8.15
CA VAL A 133 13.30 -0.23 7.22
C VAL A 133 12.88 -1.52 7.90
N GLU A 134 11.59 -1.71 8.06
CA GLU A 134 10.99 -2.95 8.56
C GLU A 134 10.34 -3.68 7.40
N TRP A 135 10.57 -4.99 7.28
CA TRP A 135 9.96 -5.79 6.23
C TRP A 135 9.63 -7.20 6.71
N ILE A 136 8.81 -7.88 5.93
CA ILE A 136 8.47 -9.28 6.10
C ILE A 136 8.77 -10.05 4.83
N VAL A 137 9.23 -11.28 5.00
CA VAL A 137 9.40 -12.26 3.94
C VAL A 137 8.44 -13.40 4.19
N GLN A 138 7.59 -13.70 3.22
CA GLN A 138 6.71 -14.85 3.25
C GLN A 138 7.27 -15.92 2.30
N TYR A 139 7.49 -17.11 2.82
CA TYR A 139 8.02 -18.22 2.05
C TYR A 139 7.28 -19.52 2.34
N ARG A 140 7.40 -20.46 1.45
CA ARG A 140 6.95 -21.84 1.63
C ARG A 140 8.03 -22.81 1.20
N VAL A 141 7.99 -24.00 1.74
CA VAL A 141 8.90 -25.08 1.33
C VAL A 141 8.40 -25.67 0.02
N LYS A 142 9.29 -25.75 -1.00
CA LYS A 142 9.03 -26.30 -2.32
C LYS A 142 9.52 -27.75 -2.41
N ASP A 143 10.72 -28.03 -1.91
CA ASP A 143 11.30 -29.38 -1.80
C ASP A 143 11.73 -29.63 -0.37
N SER A 144 11.07 -30.60 0.26
CA SER A 144 11.32 -30.94 1.66
C SER A 144 12.71 -31.55 1.91
N GLY A 145 13.28 -32.17 0.89
CA GLY A 145 14.62 -32.76 1.01
C GLY A 145 15.72 -31.71 0.92
N ASP A 146 15.64 -30.84 -0.07
CA ASP A 146 16.61 -29.76 -0.24
C ASP A 146 16.55 -28.79 0.96
N TYR A 147 15.34 -28.49 1.43
CA TYR A 147 15.12 -27.70 2.63
C TYR A 147 15.82 -28.26 3.87
N LEU A 148 15.83 -29.58 4.06
CA LEU A 148 16.43 -30.21 5.26
C LEU A 148 17.93 -30.36 5.15
N PHE A 149 18.50 -30.59 3.95
CA PHE A 149 19.88 -31.10 3.83
C PHE A 149 20.84 -30.16 3.12
N ASN A 150 20.37 -29.21 2.28
CA ASN A 150 21.28 -28.39 1.51
C ASN A 150 21.67 -27.11 2.24
N VAL A 151 20.76 -26.48 2.99
CA VAL A 151 20.98 -25.13 3.57
C VAL A 151 21.12 -25.14 5.08
N GLY A 152 20.57 -26.12 5.74
CA GLY A 152 20.77 -26.31 7.15
C GLY A 152 21.66 -27.54 7.33
N GLY A 153 22.92 -27.37 7.60
CA GLY A 153 23.68 -28.51 8.09
C GLY A 153 22.82 -29.19 9.14
N ALA A 154 22.60 -30.52 8.97
CA ALA A 154 21.72 -31.30 9.80
C ALA A 154 22.24 -31.40 11.26
N GLU A 155 22.34 -30.27 11.92
CA GLU A 155 22.36 -30.23 13.38
C GLU A 155 20.94 -30.47 13.86
N VAL A 156 20.51 -31.70 13.60
CA VAL A 156 19.32 -32.26 14.25
C VAL A 156 19.59 -32.16 15.73
N ALA A 157 18.93 -31.25 16.39
CA ALA A 157 19.11 -31.06 17.82
C ALA A 157 19.06 -32.42 18.53
N PRO A 158 19.98 -32.71 19.44
CA PRO A 158 20.12 -34.06 20.04
C PRO A 158 18.82 -34.59 20.68
N TRP A 159 17.92 -33.73 21.08
CA TRP A 159 16.60 -34.08 21.64
C TRP A 159 15.57 -34.53 20.59
N ALA A 160 15.68 -34.09 19.32
CA ALA A 160 14.86 -34.61 18.22
C ALA A 160 15.16 -36.10 17.95
N LEU A 161 16.25 -36.63 18.51
CA LEU A 161 16.60 -38.04 18.47
C LEU A 161 15.84 -38.87 19.52
N MET A 162 15.14 -38.25 20.46
CA MET A 162 14.47 -38.93 21.61
C MET A 162 12.96 -39.10 21.44
N GLY A 163 12.42 -39.00 20.22
CA GLY A 163 11.07 -39.54 19.94
C GLY A 163 9.91 -38.63 20.37
N GLY A 164 10.05 -37.34 20.28
CA GLY A 164 8.91 -36.42 20.33
C GLY A 164 8.26 -36.33 18.95
N ASP A 165 6.94 -36.56 18.87
CA ASP A 165 6.16 -36.46 17.63
C ASP A 165 5.99 -34.99 17.12
N GLU A 166 6.57 -34.04 17.81
CA GLU A 166 6.51 -32.62 17.52
C GLU A 166 7.84 -32.14 16.95
N TYR A 167 7.89 -32.14 15.65
CA TYR A 167 9.04 -31.73 14.87
C TYR A 167 9.05 -30.18 14.75
N GLU A 168 9.86 -29.54 15.58
CA GLU A 168 10.27 -28.15 15.29
C GLU A 168 11.23 -28.16 14.10
N ALA A 169 10.87 -27.36 13.06
CA ALA A 169 11.69 -27.18 11.87
C ALA A 169 13.13 -26.87 12.27
N ASN A 170 14.10 -27.45 11.52
CA ASN A 170 15.53 -27.20 11.73
C ASN A 170 15.80 -25.69 11.87
N PRO A 171 16.28 -25.18 13.01
CA PRO A 171 16.47 -23.75 13.24
C PRO A 171 17.51 -23.11 12.31
N ALA A 172 18.38 -23.90 11.66
CA ALA A 172 19.43 -23.37 10.79
C ALA A 172 18.94 -22.92 9.41
N VAL A 173 17.82 -23.46 8.89
CA VAL A 173 17.27 -23.04 7.59
C VAL A 173 16.66 -21.65 7.65
N PRO A 174 15.89 -21.28 8.71
CA PRO A 174 15.47 -19.91 8.90
C PRO A 174 16.63 -18.91 8.91
N ASP A 175 17.78 -19.26 9.50
CA ASP A 175 18.93 -18.34 9.58
C ASP A 175 19.50 -18.03 8.20
N THR A 176 19.67 -19.03 7.32
CA THR A 176 20.15 -18.76 5.95
C THR A 176 19.17 -17.91 5.14
N ILE A 177 17.87 -18.17 5.24
CA ILE A 177 16.85 -17.34 4.57
C ILE A 177 16.92 -15.90 5.13
N ARG A 178 17.14 -15.77 6.43
CA ARG A 178 17.32 -14.48 7.10
C ARG A 178 18.51 -13.73 6.56
N ASP A 179 19.68 -14.35 6.53
CA ASP A 179 20.93 -13.73 6.09
C ASP A 179 20.88 -13.30 4.61
N VAL A 180 20.34 -14.16 3.74
CA VAL A 180 20.13 -13.84 2.32
C VAL A 180 19.14 -12.69 2.16
N SER A 181 18.05 -12.70 2.89
CA SER A 181 17.02 -11.65 2.83
C SER A 181 17.57 -10.31 3.31
N GLU A 182 18.34 -10.32 4.40
CA GLU A 182 18.99 -9.12 4.92
C GLU A 182 20.03 -8.56 3.93
N SER A 183 20.87 -9.42 3.37
CA SER A 183 21.88 -9.04 2.38
C SER A 183 21.25 -8.42 1.14
N ALA A 184 20.20 -9.04 0.59
CA ALA A 184 19.47 -8.55 -0.56
C ALA A 184 18.82 -7.19 -0.29
N MET A 185 18.17 -7.04 0.88
CA MET A 185 17.53 -5.78 1.26
C MET A 185 18.57 -4.67 1.48
N ARG A 186 19.69 -4.96 2.17
CA ARG A 186 20.80 -3.99 2.35
C ARG A 186 21.36 -3.52 1.02
N LYS A 187 21.52 -4.43 0.05
CA LYS A 187 21.98 -4.08 -1.30
C LYS A 187 21.01 -3.13 -1.99
N LEU A 188 19.70 -3.47 -2.03
CA LEU A 188 18.71 -2.67 -2.73
C LEU A 188 18.51 -1.29 -2.08
N VAL A 189 18.47 -1.22 -0.76
CA VAL A 189 18.38 0.05 -0.03
C VAL A 189 19.66 0.87 -0.21
N GLY A 190 20.83 0.22 -0.17
CA GLY A 190 22.14 0.87 -0.42
C GLY A 190 22.31 1.42 -1.84
N ASP A 191 21.64 0.82 -2.81
CA ASP A 191 21.64 1.31 -4.21
C ASP A 191 20.56 2.39 -4.45
N SER A 192 19.71 2.68 -3.45
CA SER A 192 18.56 3.58 -3.57
C SER A 192 18.75 4.87 -2.75
N SER A 193 18.08 5.96 -3.16
CA SER A 193 17.99 7.17 -2.34
C SER A 193 16.96 7.03 -1.24
N ILE A 194 17.14 7.75 -0.13
CA ILE A 194 16.19 7.72 1.01
C ILE A 194 14.80 8.16 0.57
N ASP A 195 14.66 9.19 -0.27
CA ASP A 195 13.38 9.64 -0.79
C ASP A 195 12.65 8.52 -1.55
N TYR A 196 13.38 7.72 -2.34
CA TYR A 196 12.82 6.60 -3.11
C TYR A 196 12.34 5.48 -2.18
N VAL A 197 13.16 5.10 -1.20
CA VAL A 197 12.83 4.06 -0.20
C VAL A 197 11.61 4.45 0.64
N LEU A 198 11.48 5.74 1.02
CA LEU A 198 10.39 6.21 1.87
C LEU A 198 9.06 6.43 1.11
N THR A 199 9.08 6.54 -0.23
CA THR A 199 7.90 6.95 -1.00
C THR A 199 7.51 5.94 -2.07
N ILE A 200 7.83 6.23 -3.33
CA ILE A 200 7.33 5.51 -4.51
C ILE A 200 8.07 4.20 -4.81
N GLY A 201 9.28 4.04 -4.26
CA GLY A 201 10.13 2.89 -4.57
C GLY A 201 9.83 1.63 -3.76
N ARG A 202 8.99 1.71 -2.72
CA ARG A 202 8.73 0.60 -1.80
C ARG A 202 8.29 -0.68 -2.49
N ASP A 203 7.31 -0.57 -3.39
CA ASP A 203 6.77 -1.73 -4.11
C ASP A 203 7.77 -2.31 -5.10
N GLN A 204 8.60 -1.46 -5.71
CA GLN A 204 9.64 -1.91 -6.63
C GLN A 204 10.77 -2.61 -5.86
N ILE A 205 11.25 -2.02 -4.76
CA ILE A 205 12.25 -2.63 -3.89
C ILE A 205 11.77 -3.99 -3.36
N ALA A 206 10.49 -4.10 -2.99
CA ALA A 206 9.91 -5.36 -2.54
C ALA A 206 9.96 -6.46 -3.62
N LYS A 207 9.63 -6.13 -4.88
CA LYS A 207 9.69 -7.06 -6.02
C LYS A 207 11.12 -7.44 -6.40
N ASP A 208 12.01 -6.46 -6.39
CA ASP A 208 13.43 -6.71 -6.70
C ASP A 208 14.05 -7.56 -5.60
N ALA A 209 13.70 -7.32 -4.33
CA ALA A 209 14.12 -8.15 -3.20
C ALA A 209 13.60 -9.59 -3.34
N GLU A 210 12.32 -9.79 -3.67
CA GLU A 210 11.74 -11.12 -3.93
C GLU A 210 12.55 -11.87 -5.00
N THR A 211 12.88 -11.17 -6.10
CA THR A 211 13.63 -11.76 -7.20
C THR A 211 15.07 -12.12 -6.80
N ILE A 212 15.77 -11.24 -6.11
CA ILE A 212 17.16 -11.47 -5.69
C ILE A 212 17.22 -12.57 -4.64
N ILE A 213 16.36 -12.52 -3.62
CA ILE A 213 16.30 -13.54 -2.57
C ILE A 213 16.02 -14.91 -3.18
N GLN A 214 15.05 -15.00 -4.11
CA GLN A 214 14.74 -16.28 -4.77
C GLN A 214 15.94 -16.80 -5.58
N GLN A 215 16.62 -15.94 -6.35
CA GLN A 215 17.80 -16.33 -7.14
C GLN A 215 18.95 -16.85 -6.26
N GLU A 216 19.23 -16.18 -5.16
CA GLU A 216 20.28 -16.59 -4.22
C GLU A 216 19.92 -17.92 -3.54
N LEU A 217 18.66 -18.07 -3.09
CA LEU A 217 18.22 -19.32 -2.45
C LEU A 217 18.14 -20.49 -3.43
N ASP A 218 17.80 -20.24 -4.70
CA ASP A 218 17.87 -21.26 -5.76
C ASP A 218 19.34 -21.64 -6.04
N GLY A 219 20.27 -20.69 -5.99
CA GLY A 219 21.70 -20.95 -6.10
C GLY A 219 22.22 -21.86 -4.99
N PHE A 220 21.72 -21.73 -3.79
CA PHE A 220 22.01 -22.61 -2.66
C PHE A 220 21.21 -23.92 -2.66
N GLN A 221 20.28 -24.08 -3.59
CA GLN A 221 19.34 -25.21 -3.63
C GLN A 221 18.59 -25.36 -2.28
N ALA A 222 18.12 -24.24 -1.75
CA ALA A 222 17.49 -24.18 -0.44
C ALA A 222 16.12 -24.87 -0.35
N GLY A 223 15.53 -25.27 -1.46
CA GLY A 223 14.23 -25.95 -1.51
C GLY A 223 13.06 -25.09 -1.04
N VAL A 224 13.16 -23.75 -1.11
CA VAL A 224 12.13 -22.80 -0.71
C VAL A 224 11.65 -21.95 -1.88
N ASP A 225 10.42 -21.47 -1.76
CA ASP A 225 9.78 -20.58 -2.73
C ASP A 225 9.34 -19.31 -1.99
N ILE A 226 9.84 -18.17 -2.42
CA ILE A 226 9.46 -16.87 -1.83
C ILE A 226 8.11 -16.47 -2.40
N VAL A 227 7.12 -16.36 -1.53
CA VAL A 227 5.75 -16.01 -1.92
C VAL A 227 5.60 -14.51 -2.10
N THR A 228 6.17 -13.72 -1.19
CA THR A 228 6.16 -12.26 -1.28
C THR A 228 7.10 -11.62 -0.27
N VAL A 229 7.64 -10.48 -0.62
CA VAL A 229 8.36 -9.58 0.28
C VAL A 229 7.55 -8.30 0.41
N LYS A 230 7.39 -7.78 1.63
CA LYS A 230 6.66 -6.52 1.87
C LYS A 230 7.41 -5.65 2.86
N LEU A 231 7.59 -4.39 2.51
CA LEU A 231 8.06 -3.37 3.42
C LEU A 231 6.90 -2.92 4.30
N GLN A 232 7.02 -3.09 5.62
CA GLN A 232 6.02 -2.70 6.62
C GLN A 232 6.11 -1.21 6.94
N THR A 233 7.21 -0.82 7.54
CA THR A 233 7.47 0.55 7.96
C THR A 233 8.79 1.01 7.35
N THR A 234 8.77 2.21 6.79
CA THR A 234 9.99 2.89 6.37
C THR A 234 9.96 4.30 6.95
N SER A 235 10.92 4.62 7.79
CA SER A 235 10.96 5.89 8.51
C SER A 235 12.42 6.34 8.75
N PRO A 236 12.67 7.62 8.98
CA PRO A 236 13.95 8.06 9.51
C PRO A 236 14.19 7.49 10.93
N PRO A 237 15.45 7.27 11.34
CA PRO A 237 15.78 6.52 12.56
C PRO A 237 15.36 7.20 13.87
N THR A 238 15.18 8.52 13.86
CA THR A 238 14.75 9.28 15.06
C THR A 238 13.62 10.25 14.75
N ALA A 239 12.76 10.49 15.73
CA ALA A 239 11.65 11.45 15.61
C ALA A 239 12.12 12.85 15.19
N LYS A 240 13.27 13.30 15.71
CA LYS A 240 13.85 14.60 15.39
C LYS A 240 14.26 14.71 13.91
N VAL A 241 14.84 13.64 13.35
CA VAL A 241 15.17 13.57 11.91
C VAL A 241 13.89 13.48 11.08
N GLN A 242 12.89 12.76 11.54
CA GLN A 242 11.59 12.67 10.89
C GLN A 242 10.91 14.03 10.79
N ASP A 243 10.92 14.83 11.87
CA ASP A 243 10.36 16.18 11.87
C ASP A 243 11.08 17.10 10.87
N ALA A 244 12.42 17.07 10.86
CA ALA A 244 13.22 17.83 9.89
C ALA A 244 12.94 17.40 8.44
N PHE A 245 12.79 16.11 8.18
CA PHE A 245 12.44 15.58 6.86
C PHE A 245 11.04 16.02 6.40
N GLN A 246 10.07 16.01 7.32
CA GLN A 246 8.73 16.54 7.05
C GLN A 246 8.75 18.04 6.75
N GLU A 247 9.61 18.82 7.42
CA GLU A 247 9.74 20.24 7.17
C GLU A 247 10.31 20.51 5.76
N VAL A 248 11.34 19.78 5.35
CA VAL A 248 11.88 19.85 3.97
C VAL A 248 10.80 19.51 2.94
N ASN A 249 10.03 18.46 3.16
CA ASN A 249 8.96 18.06 2.25
C ASN A 249 7.84 19.12 2.19
N ARG A 250 7.45 19.71 3.33
CA ARG A 250 6.51 20.85 3.35
C ARG A 250 7.04 22.06 2.59
N ALA A 251 8.34 22.36 2.74
CA ALA A 251 8.97 23.45 2.01
C ALA A 251 8.99 23.21 0.50
N ARG A 252 9.32 21.97 0.05
CA ARG A 252 9.26 21.57 -1.37
C ARG A 252 7.85 21.71 -1.94
N GLN A 253 6.84 21.17 -1.23
CA GLN A 253 5.43 21.26 -1.64
C GLN A 253 4.95 22.71 -1.68
N LYS A 254 5.37 23.54 -0.70
CA LYS A 254 5.04 24.97 -0.70
C LYS A 254 5.65 25.68 -1.90
N LYS A 255 6.91 25.39 -2.23
CA LYS A 255 7.57 25.93 -3.45
C LYS A 255 6.81 25.55 -4.70
N GLU A 256 6.47 24.29 -4.89
CA GLU A 256 5.72 23.81 -6.05
C GLU A 256 4.33 24.46 -6.15
N ARG A 257 3.63 24.56 -5.02
CA ARG A 257 2.33 25.22 -4.97
C ARG A 257 2.43 26.68 -5.41
N VAL A 258 3.38 27.45 -4.87
CA VAL A 258 3.58 28.85 -5.23
C VAL A 258 3.93 29.01 -6.71
N VAL A 259 4.78 28.14 -7.26
CA VAL A 259 5.11 28.13 -8.69
C VAL A 259 3.87 27.83 -9.54
N ASN A 260 3.10 26.81 -9.17
CA ASN A 260 1.87 26.43 -9.88
C ASN A 260 0.78 27.52 -9.80
N GLU A 261 0.62 28.16 -8.64
CA GLU A 261 -0.29 29.29 -8.46
C GLU A 261 0.12 30.48 -9.35
N ALA A 262 1.42 30.86 -9.33
CA ALA A 262 1.92 31.93 -10.19
C ALA A 262 1.79 31.60 -11.68
N GLN A 263 1.97 30.35 -12.06
CA GLN A 263 1.80 29.89 -13.43
C GLN A 263 0.32 29.88 -13.85
N GLY A 264 -0.58 29.49 -12.92
CA GLY A 264 -2.02 29.59 -13.10
C GLY A 264 -2.49 31.02 -13.27
N GLU A 265 -2.01 31.95 -12.41
CA GLU A 265 -2.31 33.40 -12.55
C GLU A 265 -1.81 33.96 -13.89
N ARG A 266 -0.57 33.61 -14.28
CA ARG A 266 -0.03 34.02 -15.58
C ARG A 266 -0.89 33.53 -16.74
N ASN A 267 -1.28 32.27 -16.71
CA ASN A 267 -2.09 31.63 -17.75
C ASN A 267 -3.51 32.16 -17.80
N SER A 268 -4.02 32.73 -16.71
CA SER A 268 -5.32 33.41 -16.65
C SER A 268 -5.22 34.89 -17.05
N LYS A 269 -4.31 35.67 -16.47
CA LYS A 269 -4.21 37.13 -16.66
C LYS A 269 -3.77 37.52 -18.07
N ILE A 270 -2.83 36.82 -18.67
CA ILE A 270 -2.31 37.15 -19.99
C ILE A 270 -3.39 36.98 -21.09
N PRO A 271 -4.11 35.85 -21.20
CA PRO A 271 -5.17 35.69 -22.17
C PRO A 271 -6.34 36.64 -21.90
N ALA A 272 -6.71 36.88 -20.63
CA ALA A 272 -7.75 37.83 -20.28
C ALA A 272 -7.41 39.27 -20.73
N ALA A 273 -6.16 39.71 -20.50
CA ALA A 273 -5.69 41.01 -20.96
C ALA A 273 -5.67 41.14 -22.50
N ARG A 274 -5.24 40.07 -23.19
CA ARG A 274 -5.30 40.00 -24.66
C ARG A 274 -6.75 40.06 -25.16
N GLY A 275 -7.66 39.29 -24.56
CA GLY A 275 -9.07 39.32 -24.92
C GLY A 275 -9.71 40.68 -24.67
N ALA A 276 -9.38 41.37 -23.57
CA ALA A 276 -9.85 42.72 -23.29
C ALA A 276 -9.32 43.73 -24.32
N LYS A 277 -8.04 43.62 -24.70
CA LYS A 277 -7.46 44.44 -25.77
C LYS A 277 -8.17 44.20 -27.10
N ASP A 278 -8.33 42.96 -27.51
CA ASP A 278 -8.93 42.62 -28.80
C ASP A 278 -10.41 43.05 -28.85
N LYS A 279 -11.13 42.92 -27.72
CA LYS A 279 -12.49 43.44 -27.57
C LYS A 279 -12.55 44.95 -27.74
N ALA A 280 -11.67 45.70 -27.08
CA ALA A 280 -11.62 47.13 -27.17
C ALA A 280 -11.33 47.64 -28.60
N ILE A 281 -10.43 46.97 -29.31
CA ILE A 281 -10.13 47.26 -30.71
C ILE A 281 -11.36 46.99 -31.60
N ALA A 282 -11.98 45.79 -31.45
CA ALA A 282 -13.16 45.43 -32.23
C ALA A 282 -14.36 46.35 -31.98
N GLU A 283 -14.57 46.80 -30.73
CA GLU A 283 -15.61 47.80 -30.39
C GLU A 283 -15.32 49.17 -31.03
N ALA A 284 -14.07 49.63 -31.04
CA ALA A 284 -13.67 50.87 -31.67
C ALA A 284 -13.83 50.82 -33.20
N GLU A 285 -13.42 49.75 -33.85
CA GLU A 285 -13.59 49.50 -35.28
C GLU A 285 -15.09 49.42 -35.64
N GLY A 286 -15.87 48.70 -34.83
CA GLY A 286 -17.32 48.61 -34.97
C GLY A 286 -18.00 49.98 -34.86
N TYR A 287 -17.57 50.82 -33.90
CA TYR A 287 -18.05 52.17 -33.75
C TYR A 287 -17.67 53.06 -34.96
N GLN A 288 -16.41 53.01 -35.37
CA GLN A 288 -15.96 53.74 -36.58
C GLN A 288 -16.76 53.36 -37.80
N ASN A 289 -16.92 52.09 -38.10
CA ASN A 289 -17.69 51.61 -39.25
C ASN A 289 -19.15 52.06 -39.17
N ARG A 290 -19.77 52.00 -37.98
CA ARG A 290 -21.14 52.46 -37.78
C ARG A 290 -21.28 53.96 -38.08
N VAL A 291 -20.41 54.79 -37.50
CA VAL A 291 -20.47 56.27 -37.73
C VAL A 291 -20.24 56.62 -39.20
N VAL A 292 -19.28 55.94 -39.86
CA VAL A 292 -19.02 56.17 -41.30
C VAL A 292 -20.23 55.75 -42.15
N LEU A 293 -20.83 54.62 -41.90
CA LEU A 293 -21.98 54.12 -42.66
C LEU A 293 -23.23 54.95 -42.39
N GLU A 294 -23.51 55.35 -41.15
CA GLU A 294 -24.62 56.22 -40.78
C GLU A 294 -24.47 57.56 -41.46
N THR A 295 -23.26 58.14 -41.40
CA THR A 295 -23.01 59.45 -42.05
C THR A 295 -23.10 59.35 -43.56
N THR A 296 -22.56 58.35 -44.19
CA THR A 296 -22.63 58.08 -45.62
C THR A 296 -24.10 57.90 -46.06
N GLY A 297 -24.85 57.08 -45.23
CA GLY A 297 -26.28 56.91 -45.49
C GLY A 297 -27.07 58.19 -45.38
N ALA A 298 -26.79 59.04 -44.38
CA ALA A 298 -27.43 60.34 -44.22
C ALA A 298 -27.12 61.35 -45.37
N VAL A 299 -25.83 61.33 -45.82
CA VAL A 299 -25.43 62.17 -46.99
C VAL A 299 -26.12 61.68 -48.25
N ASN A 300 -26.16 60.40 -48.51
CA ASN A 300 -26.85 59.87 -49.70
C ASN A 300 -28.35 60.14 -49.65
N ALA A 301 -29.01 59.98 -48.52
CA ALA A 301 -30.42 60.35 -48.35
C ALA A 301 -30.66 61.82 -48.57
N PHE A 302 -29.76 62.69 -48.09
CA PHE A 302 -29.85 64.09 -48.34
C PHE A 302 -29.69 64.46 -49.86
N LEU A 303 -28.73 63.86 -50.52
CA LEU A 303 -28.51 64.07 -51.96
C LEU A 303 -29.70 63.58 -52.79
N GLU A 304 -30.30 62.47 -52.51
CA GLU A 304 -31.51 61.98 -53.16
C GLU A 304 -32.69 62.92 -52.89
N GLN A 305 -32.84 63.44 -51.67
CA GLN A 305 -33.84 64.43 -51.33
C GLN A 305 -33.62 65.78 -52.05
N LEU A 306 -32.37 66.21 -52.24
CA LEU A 306 -31.99 67.40 -52.97
C LEU A 306 -32.36 67.27 -54.44
N ILE A 307 -32.09 66.14 -55.09
CA ILE A 307 -32.46 65.88 -56.50
C ILE A 307 -33.99 65.99 -56.68
N GLU A 308 -34.80 65.45 -55.80
CA GLU A 308 -36.24 65.50 -55.83
C GLU A 308 -36.75 66.92 -55.47
N TYR A 309 -36.06 67.64 -54.60
CA TYR A 309 -36.38 69.05 -54.29
C TYR A 309 -36.16 69.95 -55.48
N GLU A 310 -35.08 69.79 -56.25
CA GLU A 310 -34.81 70.61 -57.49
C GLU A 310 -35.86 70.39 -58.54
N LYS A 311 -36.54 69.25 -58.65
CA LYS A 311 -37.60 68.93 -59.58
C LYS A 311 -38.93 69.68 -59.27
N ALA A 312 -39.28 69.78 -57.95
CA ALA A 312 -40.52 70.35 -57.49
C ALA A 312 -40.39 71.00 -56.07
N PRO A 313 -39.83 72.23 -55.96
CA PRO A 313 -39.44 72.81 -54.68
C PRO A 313 -40.61 73.01 -53.70
N ASP A 314 -41.74 73.55 -54.18
CA ASP A 314 -42.86 73.88 -53.29
C ASP A 314 -43.60 72.65 -52.75
N VAL A 315 -43.71 71.60 -53.52
CA VAL A 315 -44.37 70.37 -53.10
C VAL A 315 -43.48 69.63 -52.09
N THR A 316 -42.19 69.52 -52.39
CA THR A 316 -41.21 68.83 -51.54
C THR A 316 -41.05 69.54 -50.20
N ARG A 317 -41.03 70.87 -50.17
CA ARG A 317 -40.97 71.66 -48.91
C ARG A 317 -42.20 71.43 -48.03
N LYS A 318 -43.41 71.39 -48.59
CA LYS A 318 -44.64 71.11 -47.84
C LYS A 318 -44.61 69.67 -47.27
N ARG A 319 -44.17 68.71 -48.06
CA ARG A 319 -44.06 67.32 -47.65
C ARG A 319 -43.07 67.17 -46.50
N LEU A 320 -41.86 67.68 -46.62
CA LEU A 320 -40.82 67.60 -45.57
C LEU A 320 -41.29 68.31 -44.28
N TYR A 321 -42.00 69.45 -44.41
CA TYR A 321 -42.54 70.09 -43.23
C TYR A 321 -43.58 69.22 -42.51
N LEU A 322 -44.51 68.61 -43.25
CA LEU A 322 -45.54 67.76 -42.70
C LEU A 322 -44.91 66.47 -42.05
N GLU A 323 -43.95 65.87 -42.70
CA GLU A 323 -43.23 64.73 -42.16
C GLU A 323 -42.44 65.06 -40.88
N ALA A 324 -41.79 66.24 -40.83
CA ALA A 324 -41.10 66.71 -39.63
C ALA A 324 -42.08 66.98 -38.48
N MET A 325 -43.21 67.65 -38.79
CA MET A 325 -44.26 67.92 -37.80
C MET A 325 -44.89 66.60 -37.27
N GLU A 326 -45.16 65.64 -38.14
CA GLU A 326 -45.67 64.33 -37.73
C GLU A 326 -44.70 63.61 -36.75
N LYS A 327 -43.42 63.64 -37.08
CA LYS A 327 -42.35 63.00 -36.21
C LYS A 327 -42.27 63.74 -34.87
N ILE A 328 -42.32 65.04 -34.83
CA ILE A 328 -42.29 65.81 -33.58
C ILE A 328 -43.55 65.54 -32.76
N LEU A 329 -44.72 65.64 -33.41
CA LEU A 329 -46.00 65.46 -32.75
C LEU A 329 -46.20 64.03 -32.24
N ARG A 330 -45.60 63.05 -32.89
CA ARG A 330 -45.65 61.67 -32.45
C ARG A 330 -44.84 61.43 -31.14
N ASN A 331 -43.73 62.14 -30.97
CA ASN A 331 -42.85 62.02 -29.83
C ASN A 331 -43.24 62.94 -28.63
N VAL A 332 -44.14 63.85 -28.79
CA VAL A 332 -44.65 64.67 -27.71
C VAL A 332 -45.85 64.02 -27.04
N GLY A 333 -45.74 63.68 -25.76
CA GLY A 333 -46.74 62.92 -25.00
C GLY A 333 -48.06 63.60 -24.89
N ASN A 334 -48.20 64.63 -24.07
CA ASN A 334 -49.43 65.37 -23.89
C ASN A 334 -49.42 66.55 -24.82
N LYS A 335 -50.49 66.70 -25.67
CA LYS A 335 -50.62 67.79 -26.67
C LYS A 335 -51.87 68.55 -26.39
N THR A 336 -51.72 69.87 -26.17
CA THR A 336 -52.84 70.77 -26.07
C THR A 336 -52.77 71.74 -27.27
N ILE A 337 -53.74 71.61 -28.18
CA ILE A 337 -53.85 72.50 -29.37
C ILE A 337 -54.83 73.63 -29.02
N ILE A 338 -54.31 74.81 -29.02
CA ILE A 338 -55.10 75.99 -28.75
C ILE A 338 -55.31 76.78 -30.09
N ASP A 339 -56.54 77.02 -30.46
CA ASP A 339 -56.86 77.81 -31.66
C ASP A 339 -56.61 79.32 -31.41
N ASP A 340 -56.02 79.96 -32.36
CA ASP A 340 -55.65 81.38 -32.30
C ASP A 340 -56.84 82.34 -32.17
N SER A 341 -58.06 81.84 -32.41
CA SER A 341 -59.32 82.56 -32.26
C SER A 341 -59.78 82.75 -30.79
N VAL A 342 -59.16 82.02 -29.84
CA VAL A 342 -59.54 82.07 -28.41
C VAL A 342 -58.68 83.10 -27.68
N ARG A 343 -58.99 84.40 -27.89
CA ARG A 343 -58.40 85.52 -27.15
C ARG A 343 -59.12 85.64 -25.78
N GLY A 344 -58.40 85.28 -24.69
CA GLY A 344 -58.87 85.63 -23.35
C GLY A 344 -59.12 84.50 -22.38
N VAL A 345 -58.76 83.26 -22.68
CA VAL A 345 -58.76 82.16 -21.72
C VAL A 345 -57.34 81.98 -21.22
N VAL A 346 -57.10 82.34 -19.96
CA VAL A 346 -55.90 81.91 -19.25
C VAL A 346 -56.12 80.40 -18.96
N PRO A 347 -55.34 79.51 -19.58
CA PRO A 347 -55.49 78.11 -19.28
C PRO A 347 -55.03 77.90 -17.86
N LEU A 348 -55.94 77.52 -16.96
CA LEU A 348 -55.61 76.92 -15.70
C LEU A 348 -55.15 75.49 -16.02
N LEU A 349 -54.05 75.37 -16.70
CA LEU A 349 -53.35 74.09 -16.87
C LEU A 349 -52.48 73.86 -15.66
N ASP A 350 -52.88 72.89 -14.87
CA ASP A 350 -52.01 72.36 -13.82
C ASP A 350 -50.80 71.66 -14.48
N LEU A 351 -49.72 72.38 -14.62
CA LEU A 351 -48.45 71.88 -15.17
C LEU A 351 -47.66 71.03 -14.15
N ASN A 352 -48.26 70.75 -13.00
CA ASN A 352 -47.56 70.18 -11.89
C ASN A 352 -48.02 68.73 -11.51
N SER A 353 -48.86 68.12 -12.31
CA SER A 353 -49.23 66.73 -12.08
C SER A 353 -48.35 65.81 -12.91
N ASP A 354 -47.56 65.00 -12.15
CA ASP A 354 -46.83 63.79 -12.59
C ASP A 354 -45.55 63.99 -13.42
N ILE A 355 -44.54 64.61 -12.80
CA ILE A 355 -43.17 64.19 -13.08
C ILE A 355 -42.82 63.05 -12.08
N ASP A 356 -43.17 61.82 -12.41
CA ASP A 356 -42.67 60.63 -11.77
C ASP A 356 -41.19 60.48 -12.21
N ILE A 357 -40.30 60.99 -11.36
CA ILE A 357 -38.85 60.77 -11.56
C ILE A 357 -38.57 59.34 -11.08
N PRO A 358 -38.24 58.42 -11.98
CA PRO A 358 -37.82 57.12 -11.54
C PRO A 358 -36.54 57.28 -10.69
N ASN A 359 -36.65 56.92 -9.40
CA ASN A 359 -35.59 56.88 -8.44
C ASN A 359 -34.56 55.82 -8.87
N THR A 360 -33.51 56.26 -9.54
CA THR A 360 -32.29 55.44 -9.72
C THR A 360 -31.46 55.57 -8.46
N GLY A 361 -31.87 54.85 -7.43
CA GLY A 361 -31.12 54.71 -6.21
C GLY A 361 -30.82 53.24 -5.92
N GLU A 362 -29.55 53.01 -5.66
CA GLU A 362 -28.96 51.87 -4.96
C GLU A 362 -28.82 50.59 -5.77
N GLY A 363 -27.62 50.08 -6.07
CA GLY A 363 -26.40 50.06 -5.26
C GLY A 363 -26.20 48.72 -4.64
N ARG A 364 -25.39 47.93 -5.10
CA ARG A 364 -24.45 47.07 -4.39
C ARG A 364 -23.81 46.10 -5.35
#